data_6ccd82d3faad8c8c2b6e09232f037ddc
#
_entry.id   6ccd82d3faad8c8c2b6e09232f037ddc
#
_cell.length_a   1.000
_cell.length_b   1.000
_cell.length_c   1.000
_cell.angle_alpha   90.00
_cell.angle_beta   90.00
_cell.angle_gamma   90.00
#
_symmetry.space_group_name_H-M   'P 1'
#
loop_
_entity.id
_entity.type
_entity.pdbx_description
1 polymer ?
#
loop_
_entity_poly.entity_id
_entity_poly.type
_entity_poly.pdbx_seq_one_letter_code
_entity_poly.pdbx_strand_id
1 'polypeptide(L)'
;MSINYLITGANRGIGLALTAEVLKNKEKVISLCRESSDLDKLKSLQNTNPGRVELYKADVAVENDLINASKNIERLDVLVCNAGIMGARGGMMDEDNDCNSISDVLMTNVAGPFFTIRAFLNKIKLSENPKIIIISSQMGSQKHSGSECYFYRASKAAINNIMITFSNELRSSEIPIVSVHPGWVRTEMGGSFATLSTQESARSLYKFIQKIDMTKSGHFYNYDGNKLDL
;
A
#
# COMPACT_ATOMS: atom_id res chain seq x y z
N MET A 1 2.73 24.08 -3.36
CA MET A 1 2.44 23.52 -2.00
C MET A 1 3.15 22.17 -1.87
N SER A 2 3.50 21.74 -0.65
CA SER A 2 4.07 20.41 -0.39
C SER A 2 2.99 19.34 -0.58
N ILE A 3 3.32 18.21 -1.21
CA ILE A 3 2.41 17.08 -1.42
C ILE A 3 2.34 16.26 -0.13
N ASN A 4 1.13 15.91 0.30
CA ASN A 4 0.87 15.12 1.50
C ASN A 4 0.60 13.66 1.12
N TYR A 5 1.50 12.76 1.47
CA TYR A 5 1.34 11.32 1.32
C TYR A 5 0.78 10.71 2.58
N LEU A 6 -0.15 9.75 2.45
CA LEU A 6 -0.46 8.81 3.51
C LEU A 6 0.02 7.42 3.08
N ILE A 7 0.81 6.76 3.94
CA ILE A 7 1.36 5.43 3.68
C ILE A 7 0.99 4.49 4.84
N THR A 8 0.26 3.41 4.55
CA THR A 8 -0.03 2.37 5.53
C THR A 8 1.11 1.35 5.63
N GLY A 9 1.41 0.85 6.83
CA GLY A 9 2.55 -0.05 7.04
C GLY A 9 3.90 0.60 6.77
N ALA A 10 4.05 1.88 7.15
CA ALA A 10 5.23 2.71 6.85
C ALA A 10 6.47 2.42 7.73
N ASN A 11 6.37 1.55 8.75
CA ASN A 11 7.41 1.32 9.75
C ASN A 11 8.54 0.40 9.29
N ARG A 12 8.35 -0.38 8.21
CA ARG A 12 9.35 -1.34 7.69
C ARG A 12 9.22 -1.56 6.18
N GLY A 13 10.19 -2.30 5.63
CA GLY A 13 10.15 -2.77 4.25
C GLY A 13 9.95 -1.67 3.22
N ILE A 14 9.05 -1.89 2.28
CA ILE A 14 8.74 -0.99 1.17
C ILE A 14 8.12 0.32 1.68
N GLY A 15 7.21 0.25 2.66
CA GLY A 15 6.55 1.44 3.21
C GLY A 15 7.55 2.42 3.84
N LEU A 16 8.51 1.92 4.63
CA LEU A 16 9.57 2.75 5.22
C LEU A 16 10.50 3.34 4.16
N ALA A 17 10.89 2.54 3.16
CA ALA A 17 11.75 3.02 2.09
C ALA A 17 11.04 4.07 1.21
N LEU A 18 9.74 3.90 0.95
CA LEU A 18 8.95 4.89 0.23
C LEU A 18 8.77 6.18 1.05
N THR A 19 8.55 6.07 2.37
CA THR A 19 8.55 7.22 3.28
C THR A 19 9.86 8.00 3.17
N ALA A 20 11.01 7.32 3.22
CA ALA A 20 12.31 7.96 3.07
C ALA A 20 12.49 8.62 1.70
N GLU A 21 12.00 8.01 0.62
CA GLU A 21 12.10 8.57 -0.74
C GLU A 21 11.21 9.81 -0.91
N VAL A 22 9.99 9.81 -0.36
CA VAL A 22 9.09 10.98 -0.33
C VAL A 22 9.76 12.15 0.41
N LEU A 23 10.35 11.88 1.57
CA LEU A 23 11.05 12.91 2.38
C LEU A 23 12.26 13.51 1.67
N LYS A 24 13.03 12.72 0.89
CA LYS A 24 14.14 13.25 0.04
C LYS A 24 13.65 14.29 -0.95
N ASN A 25 12.44 14.14 -1.44
CA ASN A 25 11.80 15.07 -2.37
C ASN A 25 11.10 16.25 -1.66
N LYS A 26 11.36 16.44 -0.35
CA LYS A 26 10.86 17.55 0.48
C LYS A 26 9.33 17.56 0.64
N GLU A 27 8.68 16.44 0.42
CA GLU A 27 7.24 16.24 0.60
C GLU A 27 6.92 15.74 2.02
N LYS A 28 5.65 15.69 2.40
CA LYS A 28 5.20 15.28 3.74
C LYS A 28 4.63 13.86 3.71
N VAL A 29 4.80 13.14 4.83
CA VAL A 29 4.29 11.79 5.00
C VAL A 29 3.49 11.66 6.28
N ILE A 30 2.29 11.17 6.15
CA ILE A 30 1.45 10.65 7.22
C ILE A 30 1.61 9.14 7.24
N SER A 31 2.21 8.61 8.29
CA SER A 31 2.53 7.20 8.44
C SER A 31 1.51 6.52 9.33
N LEU A 32 0.80 5.53 8.82
CA LEU A 32 -0.09 4.68 9.62
C LEU A 32 0.59 3.34 9.91
N CYS A 33 0.70 3.00 11.20
CA CYS A 33 1.30 1.75 11.67
C CYS A 33 0.48 1.20 12.83
N ARG A 34 0.47 -0.13 13.00
CA ARG A 34 -0.19 -0.77 14.14
C ARG A 34 0.49 -0.39 15.46
N GLU A 35 -0.25 -0.45 16.56
CA GLU A 35 0.27 -0.21 17.90
C GLU A 35 1.50 -1.08 18.24
N SER A 36 1.46 -2.36 17.83
CA SER A 36 2.54 -3.34 18.05
C SER A 36 3.75 -3.17 17.12
N SER A 37 3.78 -2.16 16.25
CA SER A 37 4.88 -1.97 15.30
C SER A 37 6.13 -1.43 15.97
N ASP A 38 7.31 -1.94 15.58
CA ASP A 38 8.57 -1.26 15.84
C ASP A 38 8.63 0.03 15.01
N LEU A 39 8.81 1.17 15.67
CA LEU A 39 8.79 2.51 15.06
C LEU A 39 10.15 3.20 15.07
N ASP A 40 11.23 2.57 15.54
CA ASP A 40 12.52 3.24 15.77
C ASP A 40 13.08 3.87 14.49
N LYS A 41 13.06 3.14 13.38
CA LYS A 41 13.52 3.66 12.07
C LYS A 41 12.65 4.80 11.57
N LEU A 42 11.35 4.73 11.78
CA LEU A 42 10.40 5.76 11.36
C LEU A 42 10.53 7.03 12.24
N LYS A 43 10.73 6.88 13.55
CA LYS A 43 11.05 7.99 14.46
C LYS A 43 12.38 8.65 14.09
N SER A 44 13.39 7.87 13.68
CA SER A 44 14.65 8.42 13.17
C SER A 44 14.43 9.31 11.93
N LEU A 45 13.57 8.88 11.00
CA LEU A 45 13.19 9.71 9.85
C LEU A 45 12.43 10.96 10.28
N GLN A 46 11.54 10.87 11.27
CA GLN A 46 10.81 12.01 11.82
C GLN A 46 11.77 13.03 12.44
N ASN A 47 12.73 12.59 13.24
CA ASN A 47 13.73 13.46 13.89
C ASN A 47 14.61 14.20 12.89
N THR A 48 15.00 13.53 11.79
CA THR A 48 15.83 14.12 10.73
C THR A 48 15.03 14.96 9.72
N ASN A 49 13.68 14.91 9.80
CA ASN A 49 12.78 15.64 8.90
C ASN A 49 11.67 16.36 9.70
N PRO A 50 12.00 17.32 10.55
CA PRO A 50 11.05 17.96 11.44
C PRO A 50 9.87 18.59 10.68
N GLY A 51 8.65 18.35 11.19
CA GLY A 51 7.40 18.87 10.62
C GLY A 51 6.97 18.24 9.29
N ARG A 52 7.67 17.17 8.82
CA ARG A 52 7.33 16.48 7.57
C ARG A 52 6.87 15.02 7.74
N VAL A 53 6.95 14.49 8.93
CA VAL A 53 6.48 13.13 9.25
C VAL A 53 5.50 13.18 10.40
N GLU A 54 4.29 12.73 10.16
CA GLU A 54 3.27 12.50 11.18
C GLU A 54 3.08 11.01 11.37
N LEU A 55 2.95 10.59 12.64
CA LEU A 55 2.77 9.18 13.01
C LEU A 55 1.40 8.98 13.65
N TYR A 56 0.61 8.08 13.08
CA TYR A 56 -0.66 7.65 13.65
C TYR A 56 -0.67 6.14 13.85
N LYS A 57 -1.23 5.72 14.97
CA LYS A 57 -1.44 4.31 15.29
C LYS A 57 -2.80 3.90 14.74
N ALA A 58 -2.81 2.94 13.82
CA ALA A 58 -4.03 2.37 13.26
C ALA A 58 -3.73 0.99 12.67
N ASP A 59 -4.57 0.00 12.96
CA ASP A 59 -4.59 -1.27 12.25
C ASP A 59 -5.55 -1.15 11.06
N VAL A 60 -5.07 -1.42 9.86
CA VAL A 60 -5.88 -1.36 8.64
C VAL A 60 -7.02 -2.39 8.63
N ALA A 61 -6.89 -3.47 9.39
CA ALA A 61 -7.95 -4.47 9.58
C ALA A 61 -9.05 -4.02 10.54
N VAL A 62 -8.85 -2.90 11.26
CA VAL A 62 -9.79 -2.34 12.24
C VAL A 62 -10.33 -1.01 11.72
N GLU A 63 -11.55 -1.03 11.18
CA GLU A 63 -12.16 0.15 10.55
C GLU A 63 -12.18 1.39 11.45
N ASN A 64 -12.52 1.21 12.74
CA ASN A 64 -12.60 2.33 13.69
C ASN A 64 -11.25 3.03 13.91
N ASP A 65 -10.13 2.31 13.83
CA ASP A 65 -8.79 2.91 13.93
C ASP A 65 -8.56 3.90 12.78
N LEU A 66 -8.93 3.51 11.56
CA LEU A 66 -8.81 4.35 10.37
C LEU A 66 -9.74 5.57 10.42
N ILE A 67 -10.97 5.39 10.86
CA ILE A 67 -11.93 6.49 11.09
C ILE A 67 -11.36 7.48 12.10
N ASN A 68 -10.80 7.00 13.21
CA ASN A 68 -10.22 7.86 14.24
C ASN A 68 -8.97 8.60 13.73
N ALA A 69 -8.09 7.91 13.02
CA ALA A 69 -6.92 8.55 12.40
C ALA A 69 -7.31 9.64 11.40
N SER A 70 -8.37 9.41 10.61
CA SER A 70 -8.82 10.36 9.58
C SER A 70 -9.35 11.69 10.15
N LYS A 71 -9.83 11.71 11.40
CA LYS A 71 -10.33 12.94 12.03
C LYS A 71 -9.26 14.01 12.22
N ASN A 72 -8.00 13.59 12.37
CA ASN A 72 -6.85 14.46 12.64
C ASN A 72 -6.11 14.88 11.36
N ILE A 73 -6.54 14.42 10.19
CA ILE A 73 -5.90 14.69 8.90
C ILE A 73 -6.82 15.62 8.11
N GLU A 74 -6.28 16.76 7.70
CA GLU A 74 -7.07 17.77 7.00
C GLU A 74 -7.18 17.48 5.49
N ARG A 75 -6.05 17.18 4.83
CA ARG A 75 -5.96 16.97 3.38
C ARG A 75 -4.92 15.93 3.03
N LEU A 76 -5.19 15.13 2.01
CA LEU A 76 -4.26 14.20 1.39
C LEU A 76 -4.18 14.44 -0.12
N ASP A 77 -2.99 14.25 -0.68
CA ASP A 77 -2.78 14.29 -2.13
C ASP A 77 -2.53 12.87 -2.69
N VAL A 78 -1.82 12.03 -1.93
CA VAL A 78 -1.47 10.67 -2.35
C VAL A 78 -1.76 9.68 -1.22
N LEU A 79 -2.59 8.68 -1.51
CA LEU A 79 -2.89 7.59 -0.59
C LEU A 79 -2.21 6.30 -1.08
N VAL A 80 -1.33 5.71 -0.26
CA VAL A 80 -0.64 4.46 -0.57
C VAL A 80 -1.07 3.38 0.42
N CYS A 81 -1.93 2.48 -0.02
CA CYS A 81 -2.32 1.27 0.71
C CYS A 81 -1.21 0.22 0.56
N ASN A 82 -0.19 0.29 1.43
CA ASN A 82 0.99 -0.58 1.39
C ASN A 82 0.94 -1.71 2.42
N ALA A 83 0.24 -1.55 3.54
CA ALA A 83 0.12 -2.60 4.56
C ALA A 83 -0.35 -3.93 3.96
N GLY A 84 0.29 -5.01 4.37
CA GLY A 84 -0.05 -6.36 3.92
C GLY A 84 0.76 -7.42 4.65
N ILE A 85 0.21 -8.63 4.68
CA ILE A 85 0.83 -9.82 5.25
C ILE A 85 0.79 -10.98 4.26
N MET A 86 1.69 -11.97 4.45
CA MET A 86 1.81 -13.11 3.56
C MET A 86 0.87 -14.26 3.97
N GLY A 87 0.72 -14.54 5.26
CA GLY A 87 0.10 -15.77 5.77
C GLY A 87 0.96 -17.00 5.48
N ALA A 88 0.32 -18.14 5.39
CA ALA A 88 0.95 -19.42 5.07
C ALA A 88 1.66 -19.38 3.71
N ARG A 89 2.86 -19.99 3.66
CA ARG A 89 3.73 -19.94 2.46
C ARG A 89 3.72 -21.23 1.67
N GLY A 90 3.31 -22.32 2.28
CA GLY A 90 3.31 -23.62 1.67
C GLY A 90 2.10 -23.91 0.78
N GLY A 91 1.96 -25.20 0.45
CA GLY A 91 0.85 -25.73 -0.35
C GLY A 91 -0.43 -25.92 0.47
N MET A 92 -1.39 -26.67 -0.11
CA MET A 92 -2.71 -26.89 0.50
C MET A 92 -2.64 -27.56 1.90
N MET A 93 -1.64 -28.37 2.14
CA MET A 93 -1.47 -29.11 3.41
C MET A 93 -0.59 -28.36 4.43
N ASP A 94 -0.23 -27.11 4.20
CA ASP A 94 0.48 -26.26 5.16
C ASP A 94 -0.43 -26.01 6.37
N GLU A 95 0.03 -26.38 7.56
CA GLU A 95 -0.74 -26.27 8.81
C GLU A 95 -1.06 -24.80 9.19
N ASP A 96 -0.26 -23.85 8.68
CA ASP A 96 -0.53 -22.43 8.85
C ASP A 96 -1.70 -21.91 7.99
N ASN A 97 -2.30 -22.74 7.13
CA ASN A 97 -3.53 -22.43 6.40
C ASN A 97 -4.79 -22.63 7.26
N ASP A 98 -4.79 -22.17 8.49
CA ASP A 98 -5.95 -22.20 9.38
C ASP A 98 -6.92 -21.02 9.14
N CYS A 99 -8.11 -21.10 9.74
CA CYS A 99 -9.16 -20.08 9.59
C CYS A 99 -8.70 -18.69 10.06
N ASN A 100 -7.88 -18.60 11.11
CA ASN A 100 -7.42 -17.33 11.66
C ASN A 100 -6.40 -16.68 10.71
N SER A 101 -5.40 -17.44 10.26
CA SER A 101 -4.40 -16.97 9.29
C SER A 101 -5.05 -16.52 7.99
N ILE A 102 -6.01 -17.28 7.49
CA ILE A 102 -6.80 -16.94 6.29
C ILE A 102 -7.57 -15.62 6.51
N SER A 103 -8.27 -15.51 7.63
CA SER A 103 -9.03 -14.31 7.98
C SER A 103 -8.11 -13.09 8.07
N ASP A 104 -6.97 -13.21 8.75
CA ASP A 104 -6.00 -12.14 8.92
C ASP A 104 -5.46 -11.64 7.57
N VAL A 105 -5.15 -12.56 6.65
CA VAL A 105 -4.68 -12.21 5.30
C VAL A 105 -5.77 -11.47 4.52
N LEU A 106 -7.01 -11.94 4.54
CA LEU A 106 -8.11 -11.30 3.82
C LEU A 106 -8.49 -9.95 4.45
N MET A 107 -8.55 -9.87 5.78
CA MET A 107 -8.83 -8.61 6.47
C MET A 107 -7.74 -7.58 6.23
N THR A 108 -6.47 -7.94 6.32
CA THR A 108 -5.36 -7.01 6.13
C THR A 108 -5.19 -6.61 4.66
N ASN A 109 -5.18 -7.58 3.73
CA ASN A 109 -4.79 -7.34 2.34
C ASN A 109 -5.96 -6.91 1.44
N VAL A 110 -7.20 -7.18 1.82
CA VAL A 110 -8.40 -6.90 1.01
C VAL A 110 -9.28 -5.86 1.69
N ALA A 111 -9.78 -6.15 2.90
CA ALA A 111 -10.63 -5.22 3.63
C ALA A 111 -9.85 -3.98 4.10
N GLY A 112 -8.59 -4.12 4.48
CA GLY A 112 -7.73 -3.02 4.93
C GLY A 112 -7.60 -1.89 3.92
N PRO A 113 -7.19 -2.13 2.67
CA PRO A 113 -7.22 -1.10 1.62
C PRO A 113 -8.60 -0.50 1.38
N PHE A 114 -9.66 -1.31 1.39
CA PHE A 114 -11.03 -0.83 1.24
C PHE A 114 -11.41 0.14 2.37
N PHE A 115 -11.21 -0.22 3.62
CA PHE A 115 -11.50 0.65 4.76
C PHE A 115 -10.61 1.89 4.77
N THR A 116 -9.34 1.76 4.39
CA THR A 116 -8.41 2.89 4.29
C THR A 116 -8.92 3.91 3.26
N ILE A 117 -9.24 3.47 2.05
CA ILE A 117 -9.75 4.35 1.00
C ILE A 117 -11.04 5.03 1.46
N ARG A 118 -11.98 4.27 2.03
CA ARG A 118 -13.26 4.80 2.54
C ARG A 118 -13.07 5.86 3.63
N ALA A 119 -12.20 5.61 4.60
CA ALA A 119 -11.96 6.53 5.72
C ALA A 119 -11.31 7.86 5.28
N PHE A 120 -10.44 7.82 4.25
CA PHE A 120 -9.69 8.98 3.80
C PHE A 120 -10.24 9.61 2.51
N LEU A 121 -11.32 9.09 1.93
CA LEU A 121 -11.86 9.56 0.65
C LEU A 121 -12.16 11.06 0.65
N ASN A 122 -12.81 11.57 1.69
CA ASN A 122 -13.13 12.99 1.78
C ASN A 122 -11.90 13.89 1.90
N LYS A 123 -10.77 13.36 2.40
CA LYS A 123 -9.51 14.10 2.55
C LYS A 123 -8.75 14.18 1.21
N ILE A 124 -8.79 13.09 0.44
CA ILE A 124 -8.13 13.04 -0.86
C ILE A 124 -8.92 13.81 -1.94
N LYS A 125 -10.26 13.92 -1.80
CA LYS A 125 -11.11 14.77 -2.65
C LYS A 125 -10.78 16.27 -2.56
N LEU A 126 -10.07 16.70 -1.51
CA LEU A 126 -9.63 18.10 -1.34
C LEU A 126 -8.33 18.40 -2.11
N SER A 127 -7.72 17.39 -2.71
CA SER A 127 -6.50 17.57 -3.51
C SER A 127 -6.83 18.06 -4.92
N GLU A 128 -5.96 18.91 -5.46
CA GLU A 128 -5.98 19.30 -6.88
C GLU A 128 -5.40 18.22 -7.80
N ASN A 129 -4.62 17.28 -7.25
CA ASN A 129 -4.00 16.18 -8.01
C ASN A 129 -4.00 14.89 -7.18
N PRO A 130 -5.20 14.36 -6.87
CA PRO A 130 -5.35 13.18 -6.01
C PRO A 130 -4.82 11.92 -6.69
N LYS A 131 -4.28 10.97 -5.90
CA LYS A 131 -3.85 9.66 -6.39
C LYS A 131 -4.04 8.59 -5.32
N ILE A 132 -4.56 7.44 -5.71
CA ILE A 132 -4.68 6.27 -4.84
C ILE A 132 -3.87 5.12 -5.42
N ILE A 133 -2.98 4.55 -4.61
CA ILE A 133 -2.12 3.44 -4.97
C ILE A 133 -2.34 2.28 -4.03
N ILE A 134 -2.58 1.09 -4.57
CA ILE A 134 -2.66 -0.15 -3.81
C ILE A 134 -1.44 -0.99 -4.13
N ILE A 135 -0.64 -1.33 -3.11
CA ILE A 135 0.47 -2.26 -3.28
C ILE A 135 -0.08 -3.69 -3.36
N SER A 136 -0.09 -4.19 -4.58
CA SER A 136 -0.51 -5.56 -4.92
C SER A 136 0.71 -6.47 -5.13
N SER A 137 0.55 -7.53 -5.88
CA SER A 137 1.61 -8.46 -6.23
C SER A 137 1.35 -9.09 -7.59
N GLN A 138 2.40 -9.39 -8.34
CA GLN A 138 2.33 -10.21 -9.54
C GLN A 138 1.71 -11.60 -9.26
N MET A 139 1.84 -12.09 -8.02
CA MET A 139 1.19 -13.33 -7.58
C MET A 139 -0.33 -13.25 -7.57
N GLY A 140 -0.93 -12.06 -7.63
CA GLY A 140 -2.38 -11.86 -7.80
C GLY A 140 -2.86 -11.93 -9.26
N SER A 141 -1.96 -11.99 -10.24
CA SER A 141 -2.32 -12.18 -11.64
C SER A 141 -2.63 -13.65 -11.93
N GLN A 142 -3.73 -13.92 -12.63
CA GLN A 142 -4.08 -15.26 -13.06
C GLN A 142 -3.11 -15.84 -14.10
N LYS A 143 -2.39 -14.98 -14.83
CA LYS A 143 -1.34 -15.39 -15.76
C LYS A 143 -0.06 -15.85 -15.06
N HIS A 144 0.12 -15.48 -13.79
CA HIS A 144 1.28 -15.84 -12.99
C HIS A 144 0.94 -17.03 -12.07
N SER A 145 0.91 -18.25 -12.62
CA SER A 145 0.54 -19.46 -11.91
C SER A 145 1.51 -19.81 -10.77
N GLY A 146 1.04 -20.61 -9.81
CA GLY A 146 1.84 -21.12 -8.70
C GLY A 146 1.01 -22.09 -7.85
N SER A 147 1.68 -22.90 -7.03
CA SER A 147 1.09 -23.98 -6.23
C SER A 147 1.19 -23.76 -4.71
N GLU A 148 1.52 -22.53 -4.28
CA GLU A 148 1.75 -22.15 -2.89
C GLU A 148 1.21 -20.74 -2.59
N CYS A 149 1.24 -20.32 -1.33
CA CYS A 149 0.78 -19.00 -0.88
C CYS A 149 -0.68 -18.72 -1.26
N TYR A 150 -1.56 -19.70 -1.09
CA TYR A 150 -2.94 -19.68 -1.61
C TYR A 150 -3.68 -18.38 -1.28
N PHE A 151 -3.78 -18.03 -0.01
CA PHE A 151 -4.60 -16.90 0.41
C PHE A 151 -3.91 -15.55 0.17
N TYR A 152 -2.58 -15.50 0.16
CA TYR A 152 -1.87 -14.31 -0.32
C TYR A 152 -2.20 -14.04 -1.79
N ARG A 153 -2.07 -15.03 -2.65
CA ARG A 153 -2.40 -14.93 -4.09
C ARG A 153 -3.86 -14.50 -4.28
N ALA A 154 -4.78 -15.19 -3.62
CA ALA A 154 -6.21 -14.88 -3.66
C ALA A 154 -6.49 -13.45 -3.17
N SER A 155 -5.86 -13.00 -2.08
CA SER A 155 -6.02 -11.64 -1.56
C SER A 155 -5.54 -10.57 -2.54
N LYS A 156 -4.43 -10.83 -3.26
CA LYS A 156 -3.89 -9.87 -4.24
C LYS A 156 -4.71 -9.84 -5.54
N ALA A 157 -5.30 -10.97 -5.93
CA ALA A 157 -6.29 -11.01 -7.02
C ALA A 157 -7.59 -10.28 -6.62
N ALA A 158 -8.08 -10.51 -5.40
CA ALA A 158 -9.28 -9.85 -4.90
C ALA A 158 -9.13 -8.32 -4.82
N ILE A 159 -8.00 -7.82 -4.30
CA ILE A 159 -7.80 -6.37 -4.21
C ILE A 159 -7.58 -5.72 -5.58
N ASN A 160 -7.02 -6.44 -6.56
CA ASN A 160 -6.96 -5.98 -7.94
C ASN A 160 -8.37 -5.83 -8.54
N ASN A 161 -9.28 -6.76 -8.26
CA ASN A 161 -10.69 -6.65 -8.69
C ASN A 161 -11.40 -5.47 -8.01
N ILE A 162 -11.23 -5.31 -6.69
CA ILE A 162 -11.79 -4.17 -5.94
C ILE A 162 -11.24 -2.84 -6.46
N MET A 163 -9.96 -2.77 -6.82
CA MET A 163 -9.35 -1.57 -7.42
C MET A 163 -10.06 -1.16 -8.70
N ILE A 164 -10.44 -2.11 -9.58
CA ILE A 164 -11.22 -1.82 -10.79
C ILE A 164 -12.59 -1.24 -10.42
N THR A 165 -13.25 -1.82 -9.43
CA THR A 165 -14.55 -1.33 -8.94
C THR A 165 -14.44 0.11 -8.43
N PHE A 166 -13.43 0.40 -7.60
CA PHE A 166 -13.13 1.77 -7.17
C PHE A 166 -12.84 2.72 -8.33
N SER A 167 -12.09 2.27 -9.34
CA SER A 167 -11.78 3.12 -10.49
C SER A 167 -13.01 3.56 -11.26
N ASN A 168 -14.04 2.71 -11.32
CA ASN A 168 -15.32 3.04 -11.93
C ASN A 168 -16.13 4.02 -11.05
N GLU A 169 -16.18 3.79 -9.75
CA GLU A 169 -16.90 4.64 -8.78
C GLU A 169 -16.27 6.04 -8.67
N LEU A 170 -14.93 6.11 -8.66
CA LEU A 170 -14.19 7.37 -8.47
C LEU A 170 -13.97 8.16 -9.76
N ARG A 171 -14.40 7.65 -10.91
CA ARG A 171 -14.21 8.28 -12.22
C ARG A 171 -14.79 9.70 -12.29
N SER A 172 -15.99 9.89 -11.80
CA SER A 172 -16.65 11.21 -11.80
C SER A 172 -16.02 12.22 -10.85
N SER A 173 -15.23 11.73 -9.89
CA SER A 173 -14.44 12.56 -8.97
C SER A 173 -13.02 12.85 -9.48
N GLU A 174 -12.67 12.35 -10.64
CA GLU A 174 -11.33 12.48 -11.27
C GLU A 174 -10.18 12.02 -10.35
N ILE A 175 -10.43 10.97 -9.53
CA ILE A 175 -9.43 10.38 -8.64
C ILE A 175 -8.89 9.09 -9.25
N PRO A 176 -7.68 9.11 -9.83
CA PRO A 176 -7.07 7.90 -10.36
C PRO A 176 -6.66 6.92 -9.23
N ILE A 177 -6.96 5.65 -9.46
CA ILE A 177 -6.59 4.54 -8.59
C ILE A 177 -5.94 3.43 -9.40
N VAL A 178 -4.80 2.92 -8.92
CA VAL A 178 -4.04 1.85 -9.57
C VAL A 178 -3.60 0.80 -8.56
N SER A 179 -3.44 -0.45 -9.00
CA SER A 179 -2.67 -1.45 -8.28
C SER A 179 -1.24 -1.51 -8.81
N VAL A 180 -0.26 -1.75 -7.92
CA VAL A 180 1.16 -1.82 -8.31
C VAL A 180 1.83 -3.02 -7.68
N HIS A 181 2.52 -3.85 -8.49
CA HIS A 181 3.48 -4.82 -8.03
C HIS A 181 4.80 -4.11 -7.71
N PRO A 182 5.30 -4.17 -6.46
CA PRO A 182 6.50 -3.43 -6.05
C PRO A 182 7.82 -4.06 -6.51
N GLY A 183 7.75 -5.17 -7.28
CA GLY A 183 8.87 -6.05 -7.58
C GLY A 183 9.08 -7.12 -6.50
N TRP A 184 10.05 -8.03 -6.71
CA TRP A 184 10.48 -8.95 -5.67
C TRP A 184 11.57 -8.29 -4.84
N VAL A 185 11.19 -7.85 -3.65
CA VAL A 185 11.95 -6.90 -2.83
C VAL A 185 12.53 -7.57 -1.59
N ARG A 186 13.81 -7.35 -1.28
CA ARG A 186 14.50 -7.83 -0.07
C ARG A 186 13.90 -7.17 1.18
N THR A 187 12.91 -7.85 1.74
CA THR A 187 12.20 -7.54 2.96
C THR A 187 12.06 -8.82 3.78
N GLU A 188 11.59 -8.74 4.99
CA GLU A 188 11.22 -9.92 5.78
C GLU A 188 10.22 -10.82 5.03
N MET A 189 9.28 -10.21 4.30
CA MET A 189 8.31 -10.93 3.48
C MET A 189 8.94 -11.52 2.22
N GLY A 190 9.79 -10.79 1.51
CA GLY A 190 10.34 -11.19 0.21
C GLY A 190 11.56 -12.10 0.30
N GLY A 191 12.21 -12.17 1.47
CA GLY A 191 13.43 -12.96 1.69
C GLY A 191 14.69 -12.31 1.14
N SER A 192 15.84 -12.94 1.45
CA SER A 192 17.18 -12.44 1.09
C SER A 192 17.52 -12.60 -0.40
N PHE A 193 16.92 -13.58 -1.08
CA PHE A 193 17.14 -13.86 -2.50
C PHE A 193 16.40 -12.93 -3.46
N ALA A 194 15.55 -12.04 -2.94
CA ALA A 194 14.82 -11.10 -3.75
C ALA A 194 15.77 -10.18 -4.55
N THR A 195 15.36 -9.86 -5.79
CA THR A 195 16.21 -9.18 -6.76
C THR A 195 16.42 -7.70 -6.46
N LEU A 196 15.39 -7.04 -5.89
CA LEU A 196 15.41 -5.60 -5.62
C LEU A 196 15.70 -5.30 -4.15
N SER A 197 16.45 -4.24 -3.88
CA SER A 197 16.45 -3.61 -2.56
C SER A 197 15.16 -2.83 -2.32
N THR A 198 14.86 -2.55 -1.05
CA THR A 198 13.73 -1.69 -0.69
C THR A 198 13.88 -0.28 -1.27
N GLN A 199 15.11 0.23 -1.37
CA GLN A 199 15.42 1.56 -1.91
C GLN A 199 15.17 1.64 -3.42
N GLU A 200 15.59 0.61 -4.19
CA GLU A 200 15.35 0.54 -5.64
C GLU A 200 13.86 0.50 -5.95
N SER A 201 13.11 -0.39 -5.26
CA SER A 201 11.66 -0.48 -5.39
C SER A 201 10.99 0.86 -5.05
N ALA A 202 11.31 1.45 -3.90
CA ALA A 202 10.72 2.70 -3.44
C ALA A 202 10.98 3.87 -4.39
N ARG A 203 12.21 4.00 -4.92
CA ARG A 203 12.56 5.03 -5.89
C ARG A 203 11.78 4.89 -7.19
N SER A 204 11.60 3.67 -7.68
CA SER A 204 10.84 3.40 -8.89
C SER A 204 9.33 3.64 -8.68
N LEU A 205 8.79 3.17 -7.55
CA LEU A 205 7.40 3.45 -7.15
C LEU A 205 7.14 4.96 -7.05
N TYR A 206 8.01 5.71 -6.38
CA TYR A 206 7.87 7.16 -6.27
C TYR A 206 7.81 7.82 -7.65
N LYS A 207 8.75 7.48 -8.56
CA LYS A 207 8.76 8.00 -9.93
C LYS A 207 7.51 7.64 -10.72
N PHE A 208 6.96 6.44 -10.52
CA PHE A 208 5.74 6.01 -11.17
C PHE A 208 4.52 6.74 -10.60
N ILE A 209 4.43 6.89 -9.28
CA ILE A 209 3.34 7.63 -8.61
C ILE A 209 3.21 9.06 -9.17
N GLN A 210 4.33 9.74 -9.45
CA GLN A 210 4.29 11.09 -10.04
C GLN A 210 3.59 11.12 -11.41
N LYS A 211 3.64 10.01 -12.17
CA LYS A 211 3.10 9.88 -13.53
C LYS A 211 1.66 9.33 -13.57
N ILE A 212 1.05 9.04 -12.41
CA ILE A 212 -0.31 8.52 -12.36
C ILE A 212 -1.29 9.65 -12.66
N ASP A 213 -2.20 9.38 -13.59
CA ASP A 213 -3.30 10.22 -14.03
C ASP A 213 -4.53 9.35 -14.34
N MET A 214 -5.63 9.94 -14.79
CA MET A 214 -6.87 9.23 -15.12
C MET A 214 -6.72 8.20 -16.23
N THR A 215 -5.72 8.35 -17.14
CA THR A 215 -5.49 7.36 -18.20
C THR A 215 -4.93 6.04 -17.68
N LYS A 216 -4.37 6.05 -16.48
CA LYS A 216 -3.81 4.87 -15.80
C LYS A 216 -4.78 4.23 -14.80
N SER A 217 -5.86 4.94 -14.45
CA SER A 217 -6.83 4.45 -13.47
C SER A 217 -7.45 3.12 -13.88
N GLY A 218 -7.66 2.22 -12.91
CA GLY A 218 -8.26 0.91 -13.14
C GLY A 218 -7.32 -0.14 -13.72
N HIS A 219 -6.00 0.10 -13.73
CA HIS A 219 -5.04 -0.84 -14.27
C HIS A 219 -4.02 -1.31 -13.22
N PHE A 220 -3.42 -2.46 -13.49
CA PHE A 220 -2.36 -3.06 -12.70
C PHE A 220 -1.01 -2.82 -13.36
N TYR A 221 -0.03 -2.38 -12.58
CA TYR A 221 1.30 -2.00 -13.07
C TYR A 221 2.42 -2.69 -12.29
N ASN A 222 3.57 -2.83 -12.92
CA ASN A 222 4.82 -3.10 -12.26
C ASN A 222 5.41 -1.80 -11.66
N TYR A 223 6.33 -1.91 -10.71
CA TYR A 223 7.00 -0.77 -10.03
C TYR A 223 7.68 0.21 -10.99
N ASP A 224 8.04 -0.22 -12.18
CA ASP A 224 8.67 0.59 -13.24
C ASP A 224 7.66 1.29 -14.17
N GLY A 225 6.37 1.04 -13.96
CA GLY A 225 5.26 1.63 -14.73
C GLY A 225 4.83 0.82 -15.94
N ASN A 226 5.40 -0.36 -16.17
CA ASN A 226 4.91 -1.28 -17.21
C ASN A 226 3.57 -1.88 -16.78
N LYS A 227 2.58 -1.90 -17.68
CA LYS A 227 1.28 -2.50 -17.41
C LYS A 227 1.40 -4.02 -17.27
N LEU A 228 0.75 -4.57 -16.26
CA LEU A 228 0.64 -6.00 -16.01
C LEU A 228 -0.78 -6.49 -16.31
N ASP A 229 -0.89 -7.78 -16.63
CA ASP A 229 -2.16 -8.48 -16.73
C ASP A 229 -2.68 -8.88 -15.32
N LEU A 230 -3.99 -8.92 -15.19
CA LEU A 230 -4.71 -9.36 -14.00
C LEU A 230 -4.80 -10.87 -13.88
#